data_ca6468ad44ded4db7d55d740a9becb99
#
_entry.id   ca6468ad44ded4db7d55d740a9becb99
#
_cell.length_a   1.000
_cell.length_b   1.000
_cell.length_c   1.000
_cell.angle_alpha   90.00
_cell.angle_beta   90.00
_cell.angle_gamma   90.00
#
_symmetry.space_group_name_H-M   'P 1'
#
loop_
_entity.id
_entity.type
_entity.pdbx_description
1 polymer ?
#
loop_
_entity_poly.entity_id
_entity_poly.type
_entity_poly.pdbx_seq_one_letter_code
_entity_poly.pdbx_strand_id
1 'polypeptide(L)'
;PGGQGTREQVDNPALLTFLVFGYWLTLVFVNLIPLLGVVLAPLCVPALSVGVMNGCRALEREATNGFGLLFSGFQKTRNVLLVLGAIYLAGSLAVFAGSAVVDGGALLGIMMAGQPPPDDLLESDQLMLALQVTLILMVPLLMAFWFAPLLAAWNDMPAVKALFFSFIACARHWRP
;
A
#
# COMPACT_ATOMS: atom_id res chain seq x y z
N PRO A 1 38.81 -5.92 25.37
CA PRO A 1 38.06 -4.68 25.45
C PRO A 1 37.71 -4.26 24.02
N GLY A 2 36.52 -4.55 23.51
CA GLY A 2 36.18 -4.25 22.14
C GLY A 2 34.90 -4.88 21.63
N GLY A 3 33.93 -5.16 22.49
CA GLY A 3 32.71 -5.86 22.07
C GLY A 3 31.36 -5.18 22.41
N GLN A 4 31.38 -3.98 22.95
CA GLN A 4 30.14 -3.28 23.36
C GLN A 4 29.66 -2.19 22.40
N GLY A 5 30.51 -1.72 21.49
CA GLY A 5 30.13 -0.67 20.53
C GLY A 5 29.24 -1.13 19.36
N THR A 6 29.17 -2.43 19.10
CA THR A 6 28.44 -2.96 17.93
C THR A 6 26.98 -3.30 18.18
N ARG A 7 26.53 -3.38 19.44
CA ARG A 7 25.13 -3.67 19.76
C ARG A 7 24.27 -2.41 19.95
N GLU A 8 24.84 -1.30 20.34
CA GLU A 8 24.10 -0.04 20.52
C GLU A 8 23.77 0.66 19.19
N GLN A 9 24.44 0.30 18.09
CA GLN A 9 24.25 0.95 16.78
C GLN A 9 23.16 0.30 15.92
N VAL A 10 22.77 -0.95 16.23
CA VAL A 10 21.72 -1.68 15.50
C VAL A 10 20.30 -1.29 15.99
N ASP A 11 20.18 -0.77 17.20
CA ASP A 11 18.92 -0.35 17.79
C ASP A 11 18.75 1.17 17.72
N ASN A 12 18.57 1.74 16.52
CA ASN A 12 18.10 3.10 16.39
C ASN A 12 16.58 3.11 16.12
N PRO A 13 15.75 2.86 17.15
CA PRO A 13 14.29 2.86 17.01
C PRO A 13 13.78 4.24 16.56
N ALA A 14 14.56 5.28 16.84
CA ALA A 14 14.27 6.65 16.41
C ALA A 14 14.22 6.79 14.89
N LEU A 15 15.11 6.16 14.14
CA LEU A 15 15.15 6.27 12.68
C LEU A 15 14.01 5.49 12.04
N LEU A 16 13.68 4.31 12.57
CA LEU A 16 12.49 3.54 12.16
C LEU A 16 11.20 4.33 12.44
N THR A 17 11.05 4.87 13.64
CA THR A 17 9.91 5.71 14.02
C THR A 17 9.80 6.92 13.10
N PHE A 18 10.92 7.56 12.78
CA PHE A 18 10.98 8.69 11.87
C PHE A 18 10.58 8.33 10.43
N LEU A 19 11.02 7.18 9.91
CA LEU A 19 10.63 6.69 8.59
C LEU A 19 9.14 6.36 8.52
N VAL A 20 8.60 5.69 9.53
CA VAL A 20 7.17 5.36 9.61
C VAL A 20 6.34 6.63 9.76
N PHE A 21 6.78 7.56 10.61
CA PHE A 21 6.10 8.85 10.77
C PHE A 21 6.14 9.69 9.48
N GLY A 22 7.28 9.73 8.80
CA GLY A 22 7.42 10.39 7.49
C GLY A 22 6.52 9.76 6.42
N TYR A 23 6.40 8.44 6.40
CA TYR A 23 5.46 7.72 5.54
C TYR A 23 4.00 8.16 5.81
N TRP A 24 3.56 8.12 7.07
CA TRP A 24 2.22 8.56 7.47
C TRP A 24 1.97 10.02 7.16
N LEU A 25 2.93 10.89 7.46
CA LEU A 25 2.83 12.31 7.18
C LEU A 25 2.67 12.58 5.68
N THR A 26 3.44 11.89 4.84
CA THR A 26 3.34 12.00 3.38
C THR A 26 1.97 11.56 2.89
N LEU A 27 1.42 10.45 3.41
CA LEU A 27 0.07 10.00 3.07
C LEU A 27 -1.00 10.99 3.51
N VAL A 28 -0.88 11.59 4.70
CA VAL A 28 -1.81 12.62 5.18
C VAL A 28 -1.79 13.82 4.24
N PHE A 29 -0.61 14.32 3.85
CA PHE A 29 -0.49 15.44 2.91
C PHE A 29 -1.09 15.13 1.54
N VAL A 30 -0.85 13.91 1.01
CA VAL A 30 -1.43 13.47 -0.26
C VAL A 30 -2.96 13.39 -0.18
N ASN A 31 -3.52 12.95 0.95
CA ASN A 31 -4.96 12.85 1.15
C ASN A 31 -5.64 14.18 1.54
N LEU A 32 -4.89 15.22 1.84
CA LEU A 32 -5.45 16.53 2.15
C LEU A 32 -6.20 17.17 0.95
N ILE A 33 -5.85 16.73 -0.27
CA ILE A 33 -6.55 17.15 -1.50
C ILE A 33 -7.47 15.99 -1.92
N PRO A 34 -8.81 16.10 -1.72
CA PRO A 34 -9.73 14.96 -1.77
C PRO A 34 -9.69 14.15 -3.08
N LEU A 35 -9.73 14.83 -4.23
CA LEU A 35 -9.68 14.11 -5.53
C LEU A 35 -8.29 13.60 -5.90
N LEU A 36 -7.24 14.37 -5.59
CA LEU A 36 -5.85 13.98 -5.86
C LEU A 36 -5.41 12.84 -4.94
N GLY A 37 -5.87 12.81 -3.69
CA GLY A 37 -5.56 11.75 -2.74
C GLY A 37 -6.01 10.38 -3.21
N VAL A 38 -7.22 10.28 -3.74
CA VAL A 38 -7.78 9.01 -4.26
C VAL A 38 -6.92 8.41 -5.38
N VAL A 39 -6.30 9.25 -6.22
CA VAL A 39 -5.46 8.78 -7.33
C VAL A 39 -3.99 8.69 -6.94
N LEU A 40 -3.46 9.69 -6.24
CA LEU A 40 -2.03 9.74 -5.90
C LEU A 40 -1.65 8.77 -4.79
N ALA A 41 -2.51 8.55 -3.79
CA ALA A 41 -2.20 7.63 -2.70
C ALA A 41 -1.90 6.22 -3.21
N PRO A 42 -2.75 5.56 -4.03
CA PRO A 42 -2.44 4.25 -4.59
C PRO A 42 -1.17 4.21 -5.45
N LEU A 43 -0.83 5.31 -6.10
CA LEU A 43 0.39 5.40 -6.90
C LEU A 43 1.65 5.56 -6.04
N CYS A 44 1.53 6.30 -4.94
CA CYS A 44 2.66 6.58 -4.03
C CYS A 44 2.91 5.45 -3.03
N VAL A 45 1.86 4.77 -2.56
CA VAL A 45 1.96 3.70 -1.54
C VAL A 45 3.00 2.62 -1.91
N PRO A 46 3.02 2.04 -3.13
CA PRO A 46 4.02 1.04 -3.48
C PRO A 46 5.45 1.58 -3.41
N ALA A 47 5.67 2.80 -3.87
CA ALA A 47 6.99 3.42 -3.87
C ALA A 47 7.47 3.79 -2.46
N LEU A 48 6.58 4.31 -1.63
CA LEU A 48 6.85 4.63 -0.23
C LEU A 48 7.10 3.36 0.61
N SER A 49 6.35 2.28 0.36
CA SER A 49 6.56 0.99 1.03
C SER A 49 7.95 0.44 0.75
N VAL A 50 8.40 0.50 -0.50
CA VAL A 50 9.78 0.13 -0.87
C VAL A 50 10.79 1.05 -0.20
N GLY A 51 10.51 2.35 -0.10
CA GLY A 51 11.34 3.33 0.60
C GLY A 51 11.55 2.97 2.08
N VAL A 52 10.48 2.64 2.80
CA VAL A 52 10.54 2.20 4.20
C VAL A 52 11.36 0.91 4.34
N MET A 53 11.14 -0.07 3.47
CA MET A 53 11.88 -1.34 3.49
C MET A 53 13.35 -1.17 3.14
N ASN A 54 13.68 -0.28 2.20
CA ASN A 54 15.06 0.11 1.92
C ASN A 54 15.70 0.82 3.12
N GLY A 55 14.92 1.62 3.86
CA GLY A 55 15.34 2.23 5.11
C GLY A 55 15.70 1.20 6.18
N CYS A 56 14.84 0.19 6.37
CA CYS A 56 15.14 -0.92 7.29
C CYS A 56 16.42 -1.66 6.89
N ARG A 57 16.60 -1.92 5.60
CA ARG A 57 17.80 -2.59 5.07
C ARG A 57 19.06 -1.72 5.17
N ALA A 58 18.94 -0.41 5.08
CA ALA A 58 20.05 0.52 5.27
C ALA A 58 20.49 0.60 6.73
N LEU A 59 19.54 0.50 7.67
CA LEU A 59 19.83 0.38 9.11
C LEU A 59 20.68 -0.84 9.42
N GLU A 60 20.37 -2.00 8.82
CA GLU A 60 21.17 -3.22 8.97
C GLU A 60 22.61 -3.06 8.45
N ARG A 61 22.85 -2.10 7.53
CA ARG A 61 24.13 -1.83 6.89
C ARG A 61 24.84 -0.59 7.43
N GLU A 62 24.39 -0.04 8.57
CA GLU A 62 24.97 1.18 9.18
C GLU A 62 24.98 2.43 8.28
N ALA A 63 24.13 2.48 7.27
CA ALA A 63 24.04 3.61 6.35
C ALA A 63 23.12 4.71 6.91
N THR A 64 23.68 5.90 7.19
CA THR A 64 23.02 7.03 7.86
C THR A 64 22.33 8.02 6.90
N ASN A 65 21.72 7.58 5.83
CA ASN A 65 21.02 8.47 4.91
C ASN A 65 19.52 8.55 5.27
N GLY A 66 19.14 9.55 6.07
CA GLY A 66 17.79 9.79 6.58
C GLY A 66 16.64 9.83 5.55
N PHE A 67 15.95 10.97 5.40
CA PHE A 67 14.77 11.14 4.54
C PHE A 67 14.93 10.69 3.08
N GLY A 68 16.13 10.76 2.51
CA GLY A 68 16.39 10.31 1.14
C GLY A 68 16.06 8.84 0.87
N LEU A 69 16.08 8.00 1.91
CA LEU A 69 15.74 6.57 1.80
C LEU A 69 14.26 6.32 1.53
N LEU A 70 13.35 7.16 2.07
CA LEU A 70 11.91 7.07 1.78
C LEU A 70 11.63 7.25 0.28
N PHE A 71 12.38 8.12 -0.37
CA PHE A 71 12.20 8.41 -1.80
C PHE A 71 13.08 7.53 -2.70
N SER A 72 13.87 6.62 -2.15
CA SER A 72 14.74 5.71 -2.92
C SER A 72 13.95 4.78 -3.85
N GLY A 73 12.71 4.42 -3.47
CA GLY A 73 11.79 3.67 -4.33
C GLY A 73 11.42 4.40 -5.62
N PHE A 74 11.41 5.74 -5.59
CA PHE A 74 11.11 6.56 -6.78
C PHE A 74 12.28 6.72 -7.74
N GLN A 75 13.53 6.47 -7.28
CA GLN A 75 14.71 6.75 -8.11
C GLN A 75 15.03 5.62 -9.10
N LYS A 76 15.03 4.37 -8.67
CA LYS A 76 15.49 3.24 -9.50
C LYS A 76 14.37 2.52 -10.25
N THR A 77 13.21 2.35 -9.63
CA THR A 77 12.15 1.45 -10.14
C THR A 77 10.81 2.17 -10.33
N ARG A 78 10.84 3.51 -10.45
CA ARG A 78 9.63 4.34 -10.52
C ARG A 78 8.60 3.87 -11.53
N ASN A 79 9.04 3.47 -12.73
CA ASN A 79 8.12 3.09 -13.80
C ASN A 79 7.33 1.82 -13.45
N VAL A 80 7.99 0.82 -12.88
CA VAL A 80 7.33 -0.43 -12.47
C VAL A 80 6.43 -0.20 -11.27
N LEU A 81 6.83 0.63 -10.32
CA LEU A 81 6.02 0.98 -9.13
C LEU A 81 4.81 1.84 -9.51
N LEU A 82 4.95 2.76 -10.47
CA LEU A 82 3.81 3.51 -11.01
C LEU A 82 2.82 2.60 -11.75
N VAL A 83 3.32 1.63 -12.53
CA VAL A 83 2.47 0.63 -13.19
C VAL A 83 1.74 -0.23 -12.14
N LEU A 84 2.42 -0.66 -11.09
CA LEU A 84 1.78 -1.36 -9.98
C LEU A 84 0.70 -0.51 -9.32
N GLY A 85 0.98 0.76 -9.01
CA GLY A 85 -0.01 1.68 -8.46
C GLY A 85 -1.22 1.88 -9.39
N ALA A 86 -0.99 2.00 -10.70
CA ALA A 86 -2.07 2.11 -11.68
C ALA A 86 -2.92 0.83 -11.75
N ILE A 87 -2.32 -0.35 -11.70
CA ILE A 87 -3.04 -1.63 -11.65
C ILE A 87 -3.83 -1.74 -10.34
N TYR A 88 -3.27 -1.30 -9.21
CA TYR A 88 -3.99 -1.27 -7.93
C TYR A 88 -5.21 -0.34 -7.99
N LEU A 89 -5.03 0.87 -8.54
CA LEU A 89 -6.13 1.81 -8.71
C LEU A 89 -7.23 1.23 -9.62
N ALA A 90 -6.85 0.67 -10.76
CA ALA A 90 -7.81 0.04 -11.68
C ALA A 90 -8.52 -1.16 -11.04
N GLY A 91 -7.77 -2.00 -10.29
CA GLY A 91 -8.32 -3.14 -9.56
C GLY A 91 -9.29 -2.72 -8.45
N SER A 92 -8.95 -1.70 -7.66
CA SER A 92 -9.82 -1.17 -6.62
C SER A 92 -11.09 -0.54 -7.20
N LEU A 93 -10.98 0.21 -8.29
CA LEU A 93 -12.15 0.75 -8.99
C LEU A 93 -13.05 -0.37 -9.55
N ALA A 94 -12.46 -1.44 -10.09
CA ALA A 94 -13.21 -2.61 -10.56
C ALA A 94 -13.94 -3.33 -9.41
N VAL A 95 -13.32 -3.44 -8.24
CA VAL A 95 -13.95 -4.01 -7.04
C VAL A 95 -15.15 -3.15 -6.60
N PHE A 96 -14.99 -1.84 -6.52
CA PHE A 96 -16.09 -0.93 -6.17
C PHE A 96 -17.17 -0.88 -7.25
N ALA A 97 -16.81 -0.96 -8.53
CA ALA A 97 -17.81 -1.08 -9.60
C ALA A 97 -18.57 -2.40 -9.52
N GLY A 98 -17.90 -3.48 -9.09
CA GLY A 98 -18.55 -4.77 -8.84
C GLY A 98 -19.55 -4.72 -7.68
N SER A 99 -19.24 -4.01 -6.59
CA SER A 99 -20.16 -3.80 -5.48
C SER A 99 -21.36 -2.93 -5.86
N ALA A 100 -21.20 -2.03 -6.83
CA ALA A 100 -22.27 -1.16 -7.31
C ALA A 100 -23.44 -1.92 -7.94
N VAL A 101 -23.24 -3.18 -8.34
CA VAL A 101 -24.34 -4.06 -8.80
C VAL A 101 -25.28 -4.41 -7.63
N VAL A 102 -24.79 -4.41 -6.39
CA VAL A 102 -25.55 -4.76 -5.20
C VAL A 102 -26.19 -3.54 -4.54
N ASP A 103 -25.44 -2.45 -4.43
CA ASP A 103 -25.82 -1.24 -3.67
C ASP A 103 -26.20 -0.04 -4.56
N GLY A 104 -26.29 -0.25 -5.88
CA GLY A 104 -26.56 0.83 -6.83
C GLY A 104 -25.48 1.90 -6.91
N GLY A 105 -24.27 1.64 -6.36
CA GLY A 105 -23.13 2.55 -6.37
C GLY A 105 -23.01 3.44 -5.14
N ALA A 106 -23.75 3.16 -4.08
CA ALA A 106 -23.71 3.94 -2.84
C ALA A 106 -22.30 3.95 -2.22
N LEU A 107 -21.62 2.80 -2.12
CA LEU A 107 -20.23 2.71 -1.63
C LEU A 107 -19.26 3.52 -2.47
N LEU A 108 -19.39 3.47 -3.79
CA LEU A 108 -18.57 4.26 -4.69
C LEU A 108 -18.82 5.76 -4.49
N GLY A 109 -20.07 6.17 -4.35
CA GLY A 109 -20.47 7.55 -4.07
C GLY A 109 -19.89 8.06 -2.75
N ILE A 110 -19.98 7.28 -1.69
CA ILE A 110 -19.40 7.61 -0.38
C ILE A 110 -17.87 7.82 -0.50
N MET A 111 -17.19 6.91 -1.18
CA MET A 111 -15.74 7.00 -1.36
C MET A 111 -15.29 8.17 -2.23
N MET A 112 -16.05 8.50 -3.29
CA MET A 112 -15.70 9.58 -4.21
C MET A 112 -16.11 10.96 -3.69
N ALA A 113 -17.28 11.06 -3.06
CA ALA A 113 -17.82 12.31 -2.56
C ALA A 113 -17.41 12.64 -1.12
N GLY A 114 -16.94 11.65 -0.36
CA GLY A 114 -16.63 11.82 1.07
C GLY A 114 -17.85 12.21 1.91
N GLN A 115 -19.05 12.00 1.39
CA GLN A 115 -20.29 12.30 2.10
C GLN A 115 -20.70 11.10 2.94
N PRO A 116 -21.21 11.32 4.15
CA PRO A 116 -21.78 10.23 4.94
C PRO A 116 -22.97 9.64 4.20
N PRO A 117 -23.17 8.32 4.25
CA PRO A 117 -24.33 7.69 3.65
C PRO A 117 -25.60 8.24 4.30
N PRO A 118 -26.72 8.33 3.55
CA PRO A 118 -28.03 8.60 4.12
C PRO A 118 -28.40 7.57 5.19
N ASP A 119 -29.10 8.00 6.24
CA ASP A 119 -29.42 7.14 7.38
C ASP A 119 -30.20 5.88 6.98
N ASP A 120 -31.06 6.00 5.98
CA ASP A 120 -31.86 4.89 5.41
C ASP A 120 -30.97 3.82 4.75
N LEU A 121 -29.80 4.19 4.23
CA LEU A 121 -28.84 3.25 3.63
C LEU A 121 -27.99 2.55 4.69
N LEU A 122 -27.70 3.19 5.82
CA LEU A 122 -26.92 2.60 6.91
C LEU A 122 -27.61 1.38 7.54
N GLU A 123 -28.94 1.37 7.57
CA GLU A 123 -29.75 0.26 8.09
C GLU A 123 -30.13 -0.77 7.00
N SER A 124 -29.71 -0.56 5.74
CA SER A 124 -30.08 -1.44 4.65
C SER A 124 -29.23 -2.71 4.59
N ASP A 125 -29.87 -3.87 4.45
CA ASP A 125 -29.19 -5.15 4.19
C ASP A 125 -28.35 -5.11 2.91
N GLN A 126 -28.71 -4.25 1.96
CA GLN A 126 -27.99 -4.08 0.69
C GLN A 126 -26.60 -3.48 0.88
N LEU A 127 -26.47 -2.49 1.76
CA LEU A 127 -25.17 -1.89 2.07
C LEU A 127 -24.24 -2.90 2.78
N MET A 128 -24.80 -3.68 3.71
CA MET A 128 -24.06 -4.75 4.38
C MET A 128 -23.58 -5.82 3.40
N LEU A 129 -24.43 -6.24 2.46
CA LEU A 129 -24.07 -7.18 1.40
C LEU A 129 -23.01 -6.61 0.48
N ALA A 130 -23.14 -5.36 0.04
CA ALA A 130 -22.16 -4.69 -0.80
C ALA A 130 -20.79 -4.58 -0.11
N LEU A 131 -20.77 -4.28 1.19
CA LEU A 131 -19.57 -4.25 2.00
C LEU A 131 -18.89 -5.63 2.06
N GLN A 132 -19.65 -6.69 2.29
CA GLN A 132 -19.15 -8.06 2.31
C GLN A 132 -18.58 -8.47 0.95
N VAL A 133 -19.30 -8.18 -0.14
CA VAL A 133 -18.82 -8.45 -1.51
C VAL A 133 -17.53 -7.70 -1.79
N THR A 134 -17.46 -6.42 -1.42
CA THR A 134 -16.26 -5.59 -1.56
C THR A 134 -15.09 -6.19 -0.80
N LEU A 135 -15.28 -6.59 0.46
CA LEU A 135 -14.25 -7.22 1.27
C LEU A 135 -13.73 -8.52 0.66
N ILE A 136 -14.64 -9.39 0.18
CA ILE A 136 -14.28 -10.66 -0.46
C ILE A 136 -13.47 -10.43 -1.74
N LEU A 137 -13.90 -9.49 -2.58
CA LEU A 137 -13.20 -9.13 -3.82
C LEU A 137 -11.86 -8.41 -3.56
N MET A 138 -11.76 -7.69 -2.45
CA MET A 138 -10.54 -6.98 -2.06
C MET A 138 -9.42 -7.94 -1.60
N VAL A 139 -9.76 -9.10 -1.00
CA VAL A 139 -8.78 -10.08 -0.52
C VAL A 139 -7.80 -10.52 -1.61
N PRO A 140 -8.22 -11.02 -2.79
CA PRO A 140 -7.27 -11.44 -3.82
C PRO A 140 -6.45 -10.27 -4.36
N LEU A 141 -7.01 -9.06 -4.42
CA LEU A 141 -6.29 -7.86 -4.80
C LEU A 141 -5.17 -7.55 -3.78
N LEU A 142 -5.49 -7.56 -2.49
CA LEU A 142 -4.50 -7.33 -1.43
C LEU A 142 -3.41 -8.40 -1.43
N MET A 143 -3.76 -9.68 -1.63
CA MET A 143 -2.78 -10.76 -1.74
C MET A 143 -1.82 -10.55 -2.91
N ALA A 144 -2.32 -10.09 -4.05
CA ALA A 144 -1.48 -9.80 -5.21
C ALA A 144 -0.53 -8.62 -4.95
N PHE A 145 -0.96 -7.63 -4.19
CA PHE A 145 -0.19 -6.40 -3.95
C PHE A 145 0.70 -6.44 -2.71
N TRP A 146 0.54 -7.42 -1.82
CA TRP A 146 1.24 -7.47 -0.53
C TRP A 146 2.77 -7.44 -0.65
N PHE A 147 3.33 -8.29 -1.50
CA PHE A 147 4.77 -8.39 -1.74
C PHE A 147 5.20 -7.84 -3.11
N ALA A 148 4.27 -7.51 -4.00
CA ALA A 148 4.58 -7.11 -5.36
C ALA A 148 5.54 -5.92 -5.46
N PRO A 149 5.41 -4.83 -4.68
CA PRO A 149 6.34 -3.70 -4.73
C PRO A 149 7.77 -4.11 -4.36
N LEU A 150 7.91 -4.98 -3.36
CA LEU A 150 9.21 -5.51 -2.92
C LEU A 150 9.85 -6.39 -3.98
N LEU A 151 9.09 -7.33 -4.54
CA LEU A 151 9.56 -8.23 -5.59
C LEU A 151 9.99 -7.45 -6.83
N ALA A 152 9.22 -6.44 -7.22
CA ALA A 152 9.55 -5.58 -8.34
C ALA A 152 10.83 -4.76 -8.10
N ALA A 153 10.97 -4.18 -6.91
CA ALA A 153 12.10 -3.30 -6.59
C ALA A 153 13.41 -4.04 -6.34
N TRP A 154 13.36 -5.21 -5.69
CA TRP A 154 14.55 -5.93 -5.26
C TRP A 154 15.05 -6.95 -6.30
N ASN A 155 14.16 -7.51 -7.11
CA ASN A 155 14.49 -8.52 -8.11
C ASN A 155 14.39 -7.99 -9.55
N ASP A 156 14.21 -6.67 -9.74
CA ASP A 156 14.04 -6.03 -11.05
C ASP A 156 12.98 -6.72 -11.93
N MET A 157 11.89 -7.21 -11.28
CA MET A 157 10.82 -7.95 -11.96
C MET A 157 9.80 -7.00 -12.60
N PRO A 158 9.26 -7.35 -13.78
CA PRO A 158 8.13 -6.61 -14.36
C PRO A 158 6.89 -6.76 -13.47
N ALA A 159 6.04 -5.71 -13.45
CA ALA A 159 4.88 -5.58 -12.56
C ALA A 159 3.98 -6.82 -12.53
N VAL A 160 3.65 -7.38 -13.70
CA VAL A 160 2.75 -8.54 -13.83
C VAL A 160 3.34 -9.80 -13.17
N LYS A 161 4.65 -10.03 -13.34
CA LYS A 161 5.33 -11.15 -12.69
C LYS A 161 5.38 -10.97 -11.18
N ALA A 162 5.66 -9.76 -10.71
CA ALA A 162 5.69 -9.44 -9.28
C ALA A 162 4.33 -9.68 -8.62
N LEU A 163 3.23 -9.26 -9.27
CA LEU A 163 1.86 -9.50 -8.80
C LEU A 163 1.55 -11.00 -8.72
N PHE A 164 1.88 -11.75 -9.76
CA PHE A 164 1.64 -13.19 -9.81
C PHE A 164 2.38 -13.94 -8.70
N PHE A 165 3.67 -13.66 -8.52
CA PHE A 165 4.46 -14.29 -7.45
C PHE A 165 4.01 -13.87 -6.07
N SER A 166 3.61 -12.60 -5.87
CA SER A 166 3.03 -12.13 -4.62
C SER A 166 1.75 -12.89 -4.28
N PHE A 167 0.85 -13.03 -5.24
CA PHE A 167 -0.40 -13.77 -5.06
C PHE A 167 -0.14 -15.24 -4.69
N ILE A 168 0.75 -15.93 -5.42
CA ILE A 168 1.09 -17.33 -5.13
C ILE A 168 1.75 -17.46 -3.75
N ALA A 169 2.65 -16.56 -3.38
CA ALA A 169 3.30 -16.57 -2.08
C ALA A 169 2.27 -16.47 -0.95
N CYS A 170 1.33 -15.53 -1.05
CA CYS A 170 0.25 -15.40 -0.08
C CYS A 170 -0.67 -16.62 -0.06
N ALA A 171 -1.08 -17.14 -1.23
CA ALA A 171 -1.97 -18.29 -1.33
C ALA A 171 -1.33 -19.58 -0.80
N ARG A 172 -0.02 -19.76 -1.00
CA ARG A 172 0.70 -20.94 -0.54
C ARG A 172 0.95 -20.94 0.97
N HIS A 173 1.15 -19.79 1.56
CA HIS A 173 1.38 -19.62 3.00
C HIS A 173 0.10 -19.40 3.82
N TRP A 174 -1.07 -19.53 3.21
CA TRP A 174 -2.36 -19.46 3.90
C TRP A 174 -2.59 -20.66 4.85
N ARG A 175 -1.89 -21.78 4.62
CA ARG A 175 -1.98 -22.95 5.51
C ARG A 175 -0.78 -22.93 6.47
N PRO A 176 -1.04 -23.00 7.79
CA PRO A 176 0.02 -23.18 8.80
C PRO A 176 0.72 -24.54 8.64
#